data_fc8d7416d2bde2394aaacf6ff7468e29
#
_entry.id   fc8d7416d2bde2394aaacf6ff7468e29
#
_cell.length_a   1.000
_cell.length_b   1.000
_cell.length_c   1.000
_cell.angle_alpha   90.00
_cell.angle_beta   90.00
_cell.angle_gamma   90.00
#
_symmetry.space_group_name_H-M   'P 1'
#
loop_
_entity.id
_entity.type
_entity.pdbx_description
1 polymer ?
#
loop_
_entity_poly.entity_id
_entity_poly.type
_entity_poly.pdbx_seq_one_letter_code
_entity_poly.pdbx_strand_id
1 'polypeptide(L)'
;GILVWCVWKKKKLKSDQTTTIKKENICLLCASLVLLALQFVVIWNAVFRTAWDPGAVWYGAHFVEMGDQDGINSMGYYFSVYPNNLLLVWIYSIVLKLNDVIGTPIANGTMLLALFQCIFVTGAGACLYKTVRHFADQKIAWIAYGFYFILGGLSAWIMIPYSDSTGIIFP
;
A
#
# COMPACT_ATOMS: atom_id res chain seq x y z
N GLY A 1 6.50 -27.35 -46.08
CA GLY A 1 5.87 -26.04 -46.28
C GLY A 1 4.85 -25.63 -45.17
N ILE A 2 3.66 -26.24 -45.17
CA ILE A 2 2.50 -25.79 -44.34
C ILE A 2 2.76 -25.99 -42.82
N LEU A 3 3.34 -27.12 -42.42
CA LEU A 3 3.63 -27.42 -41.01
C LEU A 3 4.65 -26.43 -40.41
N VAL A 4 5.70 -26.11 -41.16
CA VAL A 4 6.73 -25.13 -40.70
C VAL A 4 6.11 -23.74 -40.56
N TRP A 5 5.23 -23.34 -41.50
CA TRP A 5 4.51 -22.06 -41.42
C TRP A 5 3.57 -22.01 -40.22
N CYS A 6 2.82 -23.08 -39.91
CA CYS A 6 1.94 -23.18 -38.76
C CYS A 6 2.73 -23.07 -37.42
N VAL A 7 3.86 -23.77 -37.31
CA VAL A 7 4.72 -23.73 -36.14
C VAL A 7 5.34 -22.32 -35.94
N TRP A 8 5.81 -21.70 -37.03
CA TRP A 8 6.35 -20.34 -37.02
C TRP A 8 5.28 -19.33 -36.63
N LYS A 9 4.07 -19.41 -37.20
CA LYS A 9 2.94 -18.53 -36.86
C LYS A 9 2.54 -18.66 -35.40
N LYS A 10 2.50 -19.89 -34.86
CA LYS A 10 2.21 -20.15 -33.43
C LYS A 10 3.28 -19.57 -32.50
N LYS A 11 4.57 -19.69 -32.88
CA LYS A 11 5.70 -19.14 -32.14
C LYS A 11 5.72 -17.61 -32.16
N LYS A 12 5.38 -17.00 -33.30
CA LYS A 12 5.28 -15.54 -33.45
C LYS A 12 4.12 -14.98 -32.62
N LEU A 13 2.94 -15.61 -32.68
CA LEU A 13 1.78 -15.19 -31.85
C LEU A 13 2.08 -15.26 -30.36
N LYS A 14 2.77 -16.30 -29.90
CA LYS A 14 3.18 -16.44 -28.49
C LYS A 14 4.22 -15.39 -28.10
N SER A 15 5.15 -15.03 -28.98
CA SER A 15 6.14 -13.97 -28.78
C SER A 15 5.47 -12.60 -28.68
N ASP A 16 4.53 -12.30 -29.56
CA ASP A 16 3.82 -11.02 -29.58
C ASP A 16 2.95 -10.85 -28.32
N GLN A 17 2.30 -11.92 -27.88
CA GLN A 17 1.52 -11.94 -26.63
C GLN A 17 2.39 -11.70 -25.41
N THR A 18 3.56 -12.33 -25.33
CA THR A 18 4.50 -12.14 -24.23
C THR A 18 5.05 -10.71 -24.20
N THR A 19 5.32 -10.10 -25.34
CA THR A 19 5.79 -8.73 -25.46
C THR A 19 4.71 -7.74 -25.03
N THR A 20 3.45 -7.98 -25.39
CA THR A 20 2.31 -7.14 -24.98
C THR A 20 2.11 -7.17 -23.47
N ILE A 21 2.15 -8.35 -22.84
CA ILE A 21 2.04 -8.52 -21.39
C ILE A 21 3.17 -7.80 -20.65
N LYS A 22 4.41 -7.88 -21.16
CA LYS A 22 5.56 -7.17 -20.57
C LYS A 22 5.36 -5.65 -20.62
N LYS A 23 4.92 -5.09 -21.73
CA LYS A 23 4.64 -3.66 -21.87
C LYS A 23 3.52 -3.22 -20.91
N GLU A 24 2.45 -3.99 -20.80
CA GLU A 24 1.34 -3.74 -19.89
C GLU A 24 1.80 -3.70 -18.43
N ASN A 25 2.64 -4.64 -18.01
CA ASN A 25 3.20 -4.69 -16.67
C ASN A 25 4.13 -3.49 -16.37
N ILE A 26 4.92 -3.08 -17.35
CA ILE A 26 5.78 -1.88 -17.22
C ILE A 26 4.91 -0.62 -17.08
N CYS A 27 3.87 -0.46 -17.89
CA CYS A 27 2.94 0.66 -17.77
C CYS A 27 2.27 0.69 -16.40
N LEU A 28 1.81 -0.45 -15.89
CA LEU A 28 1.21 -0.55 -14.56
C LEU A 28 2.21 -0.17 -13.46
N LEU A 29 3.45 -0.66 -13.56
CA LEU A 29 4.51 -0.29 -12.62
C LEU A 29 4.77 1.22 -12.65
N CYS A 30 4.91 1.82 -13.83
CA CYS A 30 5.11 3.27 -13.97
C CYS A 30 3.94 4.06 -13.37
N ALA A 31 2.69 3.66 -13.65
CA ALA A 31 1.50 4.31 -13.09
C ALA A 31 1.45 4.18 -11.55
N SER A 32 1.83 3.01 -11.01
CA SER A 32 1.92 2.78 -9.56
C SER A 32 3.02 3.62 -8.91
N LEU A 33 4.17 3.78 -9.57
CA LEU A 33 5.25 4.65 -9.08
C LEU A 33 4.84 6.13 -9.10
N VAL A 34 4.10 6.57 -10.12
CA VAL A 34 3.53 7.93 -10.16
C VAL A 34 2.55 8.13 -9.01
N LEU A 35 1.65 7.17 -8.76
CA LEU A 35 0.74 7.21 -7.61
C LEU A 35 1.51 7.35 -6.30
N LEU A 36 2.52 6.50 -6.07
CA LEU A 36 3.33 6.52 -4.86
C LEU A 36 4.08 7.86 -4.69
N ALA A 37 4.60 8.44 -5.78
CA ALA A 37 5.24 9.74 -5.76
C ALA A 37 4.26 10.87 -5.39
N LEU A 38 3.04 10.85 -5.92
CA LEU A 38 2.00 11.81 -5.54
C LEU A 38 1.57 11.64 -4.08
N GLN A 39 1.40 10.41 -3.61
CA GLN A 39 1.12 10.11 -2.20
C GLN A 39 2.25 10.65 -1.30
N PHE A 40 3.51 10.49 -1.69
CA PHE A 40 4.64 11.05 -0.95
C PHE A 40 4.53 12.57 -0.83
N VAL A 41 4.21 13.28 -1.90
CA VAL A 41 4.02 14.74 -1.87
C VAL A 41 2.88 15.14 -0.93
N VAL A 42 1.76 14.41 -0.95
CA VAL A 42 0.63 14.66 -0.04
C VAL A 42 1.04 14.44 1.41
N ILE A 43 1.67 13.30 1.71
CA ILE A 43 2.12 12.95 3.06
C ILE A 43 3.14 13.97 3.57
N TRP A 44 4.12 14.36 2.74
CA TRP A 44 5.13 15.32 3.12
C TRP A 44 4.54 16.63 3.64
N ASN A 45 3.41 17.06 3.08
CA ASN A 45 2.78 18.33 3.42
C ASN A 45 1.63 18.21 4.42
N ALA A 46 1.02 17.05 4.57
CA ALA A 46 -0.28 16.94 5.22
C ALA A 46 -0.44 15.74 6.18
N VAL A 47 0.59 14.90 6.41
CA VAL A 47 0.49 13.80 7.38
C VAL A 47 0.25 14.34 8.79
N PHE A 48 -0.67 13.72 9.53
CA PHE A 48 -0.96 14.08 10.91
C PHE A 48 -1.39 12.88 11.74
N ARG A 49 -1.35 13.03 13.06
CA ARG A 49 -1.86 12.04 14.01
C ARG A 49 -3.23 12.47 14.51
N THR A 50 -4.10 11.51 14.71
CA THR A 50 -5.40 11.71 15.33
C THR A 50 -5.37 11.24 16.78
N ALA A 51 -6.36 11.66 17.59
CA ALA A 51 -6.55 11.20 18.97
C ALA A 51 -7.42 9.94 19.08
N TRP A 52 -7.99 9.43 17.98
CA TRP A 52 -8.92 8.30 17.96
C TRP A 52 -8.16 6.96 17.84
N ASP A 53 -8.83 5.93 17.32
CA ASP A 53 -8.25 4.60 17.12
C ASP A 53 -6.89 4.64 16.40
N PRO A 54 -6.68 5.44 15.32
CA PRO A 54 -5.36 5.56 14.73
C PRO A 54 -4.30 6.07 15.72
N GLY A 55 -4.68 7.00 16.61
CA GLY A 55 -3.82 7.49 17.66
C GLY A 55 -3.48 6.41 18.69
N ALA A 56 -4.47 5.62 19.10
CA ALA A 56 -4.25 4.51 20.03
C ALA A 56 -3.28 3.47 19.46
N VAL A 57 -3.44 3.11 18.18
CA VAL A 57 -2.52 2.19 17.48
C VAL A 57 -1.11 2.79 17.41
N TRP A 58 -1.01 4.08 17.09
CA TRP A 58 0.27 4.78 17.03
C TRP A 58 0.97 4.80 18.39
N TYR A 59 0.26 5.18 19.47
CA TYR A 59 0.82 5.20 20.83
C TYR A 59 1.21 3.80 21.29
N GLY A 60 0.37 2.80 21.05
CA GLY A 60 0.70 1.41 21.35
C GLY A 60 1.98 0.95 20.63
N ALA A 61 2.14 1.28 19.36
CA ALA A 61 3.34 0.97 18.60
C ALA A 61 4.58 1.68 19.14
N HIS A 62 4.45 2.95 19.53
CA HIS A 62 5.53 3.74 20.10
C HIS A 62 5.97 3.23 21.47
N PHE A 63 5.04 2.86 22.36
CA PHE A 63 5.39 2.26 23.65
C PHE A 63 6.08 0.89 23.47
N VAL A 64 5.63 0.07 22.52
CA VAL A 64 6.30 -1.21 22.20
C VAL A 64 7.70 -0.97 21.63
N GLU A 65 7.86 0.01 20.77
CA GLU A 65 9.15 0.39 20.17
C GLU A 65 10.15 0.83 21.23
N MET A 66 9.72 1.67 22.17
CA MET A 66 10.54 2.17 23.28
C MET A 66 10.75 1.15 24.40
N GLY A 67 9.99 0.05 24.46
CA GLY A 67 9.97 -0.88 25.59
C GLY A 67 9.35 -0.29 26.86
N ASP A 68 8.50 0.72 26.73
CA ASP A 68 7.81 1.39 27.83
C ASP A 68 6.65 0.52 28.35
N GLN A 69 6.94 -0.26 29.42
CA GLN A 69 5.97 -1.18 30.00
C GLN A 69 4.77 -0.48 30.63
N ASP A 70 4.96 0.70 31.23
CA ASP A 70 3.88 1.48 31.83
C ASP A 70 2.95 2.02 30.76
N GLY A 71 3.51 2.54 29.67
CA GLY A 71 2.76 2.95 28.47
C GLY A 71 1.97 1.79 27.89
N ILE A 72 2.58 0.61 27.72
CA ILE A 72 1.90 -0.59 27.22
C ILE A 72 0.71 -0.96 28.13
N ASN A 73 0.92 -0.99 29.44
CA ASN A 73 -0.12 -1.33 30.41
C ASN A 73 -1.28 -0.30 30.38
N SER A 74 -0.99 0.99 30.17
CA SER A 74 -2.00 2.03 30.07
C SER A 74 -2.96 1.83 28.89
N MET A 75 -2.50 1.15 27.83
CA MET A 75 -3.30 0.83 26.63
C MET A 75 -4.04 -0.50 26.75
N GLY A 76 -3.88 -1.23 27.86
CA GLY A 76 -4.45 -2.57 28.05
C GLY A 76 -5.96 -2.63 27.90
N TYR A 77 -6.70 -1.64 28.41
CA TYR A 77 -8.15 -1.58 28.24
C TYR A 77 -8.53 -1.44 26.76
N TYR A 78 -7.92 -0.52 26.02
CA TYR A 78 -8.21 -0.33 24.59
C TYR A 78 -7.98 -1.63 23.79
N PHE A 79 -6.84 -2.27 23.97
CA PHE A 79 -6.51 -3.48 23.22
C PHE A 79 -7.27 -4.73 23.71
N SER A 80 -7.83 -4.72 24.91
CA SER A 80 -8.76 -5.77 25.33
C SER A 80 -10.09 -5.72 24.56
N VAL A 81 -10.53 -4.51 24.19
CA VAL A 81 -11.73 -4.28 23.38
C VAL A 81 -11.46 -4.44 21.88
N TYR A 82 -10.29 -4.00 21.41
CA TYR A 82 -9.89 -4.00 20.00
C TYR A 82 -8.61 -4.83 19.74
N PRO A 83 -8.63 -6.15 20.01
CA PRO A 83 -7.44 -7.00 19.88
C PRO A 83 -6.94 -7.15 18.43
N ASN A 84 -7.82 -6.92 17.44
CA ASN A 84 -7.47 -6.90 16.01
C ASN A 84 -6.39 -5.87 15.66
N ASN A 85 -6.26 -4.80 16.43
CA ASN A 85 -5.26 -3.76 16.22
C ASN A 85 -3.85 -4.15 16.72
N LEU A 86 -3.71 -5.19 17.53
CA LEU A 86 -2.42 -5.61 18.09
C LEU A 86 -1.40 -6.01 17.02
N LEU A 87 -1.83 -6.69 15.96
CA LEU A 87 -0.94 -7.02 14.85
C LEU A 87 -0.39 -5.75 14.17
N LEU A 88 -1.24 -4.75 13.97
CA LEU A 88 -0.83 -3.48 13.38
C LEU A 88 0.12 -2.72 14.31
N VAL A 89 -0.14 -2.71 15.62
CA VAL A 89 0.76 -2.15 16.65
C VAL A 89 2.15 -2.77 16.53
N TRP A 90 2.22 -4.09 16.45
CA TRP A 90 3.50 -4.80 16.32
C TRP A 90 4.22 -4.45 15.00
N ILE A 91 3.52 -4.45 13.87
CA ILE A 91 4.10 -4.05 12.58
C ILE A 91 4.60 -2.61 12.63
N TYR A 92 3.79 -1.69 13.17
CA TYR A 92 4.15 -0.28 13.28
C TYR A 92 5.34 -0.05 14.22
N SER A 93 5.48 -0.81 15.31
CA SER A 93 6.65 -0.71 16.19
C SER A 93 7.96 -1.07 15.47
N ILE A 94 7.93 -2.03 14.56
CA ILE A 94 9.08 -2.37 13.71
C ILE A 94 9.40 -1.20 12.75
N VAL A 95 8.38 -0.60 12.14
CA VAL A 95 8.57 0.54 11.22
C VAL A 95 9.11 1.76 11.98
N LEU A 96 8.65 1.99 13.22
CA LEU A 96 9.15 3.06 14.07
C LEU A 96 10.62 2.85 14.45
N LYS A 97 11.05 1.62 14.76
CA LYS A 97 12.47 1.30 14.97
C LYS A 97 13.33 1.61 13.76
N LEU A 98 12.83 1.39 12.54
CA LEU A 98 13.53 1.79 11.31
C LEU A 98 13.65 3.30 11.19
N ASN A 99 12.67 4.06 11.71
CA ASN A 99 12.73 5.52 11.73
C ASN A 99 13.93 6.08 12.49
N ASP A 100 14.32 5.46 13.59
CA ASP A 100 15.47 5.87 14.39
C ASP A 100 16.79 5.76 13.59
N VAL A 101 16.83 4.79 12.67
CA VAL A 101 17.98 4.60 11.79
C VAL A 101 17.96 5.59 10.61
N ILE A 102 16.79 5.85 10.05
CA ILE A 102 16.64 6.68 8.83
C ILE A 102 16.57 8.17 9.17
N GLY A 103 16.04 8.52 10.35
CA GLY A 103 15.90 9.91 10.80
C GLY A 103 14.91 10.69 9.95
N THR A 104 13.63 10.23 9.85
CA THR A 104 12.63 10.96 9.07
C THR A 104 12.37 12.36 9.66
N PRO A 105 12.04 13.36 8.83
CA PRO A 105 11.89 14.75 9.28
C PRO A 105 10.65 14.99 10.14
N ILE A 106 9.68 14.07 10.13
CA ILE A 106 8.47 14.18 10.97
C ILE A 106 8.69 13.43 12.27
N ALA A 107 8.54 14.15 13.36
CA ALA A 107 8.69 13.62 14.71
C ALA A 107 7.91 12.32 14.92
N ASN A 108 8.54 11.38 15.63
CA ASN A 108 7.95 10.10 16.03
C ASN A 108 7.57 9.18 14.86
N GLY A 109 8.20 9.29 13.71
CA GLY A 109 8.06 8.36 12.60
C GLY A 109 6.71 8.34 11.89
N THR A 110 5.79 9.28 12.18
CA THR A 110 4.45 9.29 11.57
C THR A 110 4.51 9.31 10.04
N MET A 111 5.45 10.04 9.47
CA MET A 111 5.66 10.07 8.02
C MET A 111 6.05 8.70 7.47
N LEU A 112 6.94 7.99 8.15
CA LEU A 112 7.39 6.67 7.70
C LEU A 112 6.24 5.66 7.75
N LEU A 113 5.39 5.71 8.78
CA LEU A 113 4.19 4.88 8.87
C LEU A 113 3.19 5.18 7.73
N ALA A 114 2.98 6.47 7.41
CA ALA A 114 2.11 6.85 6.30
C ALA A 114 2.69 6.40 4.95
N LEU A 115 4.00 6.50 4.74
CA LEU A 115 4.67 5.97 3.54
C LEU A 115 4.55 4.45 3.46
N PHE A 116 4.74 3.75 4.57
CA PHE A 116 4.54 2.30 4.66
C PHE A 116 3.12 1.92 4.23
N GLN A 117 2.10 2.61 4.76
CA GLN A 117 0.69 2.43 4.36
C GLN A 117 0.48 2.65 2.86
N CYS A 118 1.10 3.68 2.28
CA CYS A 118 0.96 3.98 0.85
C CYS A 118 1.47 2.87 -0.07
N ILE A 119 2.43 2.07 0.37
CA ILE A 119 2.87 0.88 -0.36
C ILE A 119 1.71 -0.11 -0.52
N PHE A 120 0.95 -0.35 0.55
CA PHE A 120 -0.23 -1.24 0.51
C PHE A 120 -1.36 -0.66 -0.33
N VAL A 121 -1.65 0.64 -0.18
CA VAL A 121 -2.66 1.33 -1.00
C VAL A 121 -2.30 1.27 -2.48
N THR A 122 -1.05 1.53 -2.84
CA THR A 122 -0.57 1.42 -4.23
C THR A 122 -0.64 -0.01 -4.73
N GLY A 123 -0.23 -0.98 -3.91
CA GLY A 123 -0.31 -2.40 -4.20
C GLY A 123 -1.74 -2.87 -4.45
N ALA A 124 -2.70 -2.42 -3.64
CA ALA A 124 -4.11 -2.74 -3.83
C ALA A 124 -4.65 -2.25 -5.19
N GLY A 125 -4.23 -1.06 -5.65
CA GLY A 125 -4.55 -0.58 -6.99
C GLY A 125 -4.01 -1.49 -8.09
N ALA A 126 -2.77 -1.96 -7.96
CA ALA A 126 -2.18 -2.90 -8.90
C ALA A 126 -2.90 -4.27 -8.87
N CYS A 127 -3.29 -4.74 -7.69
CA CYS A 127 -4.10 -5.96 -7.54
C CYS A 127 -5.46 -5.80 -8.21
N LEU A 128 -6.15 -4.67 -7.97
CA LEU A 128 -7.44 -4.36 -8.61
C LEU A 128 -7.31 -4.39 -10.14
N TYR A 129 -6.28 -3.74 -10.68
CA TYR A 129 -6.02 -3.78 -12.12
C TYR A 129 -5.90 -5.23 -12.63
N LYS A 130 -5.08 -6.05 -11.97
CA LYS A 130 -4.87 -7.45 -12.36
C LYS A 130 -6.13 -8.29 -12.24
N THR A 131 -6.91 -8.07 -11.20
CA THR A 131 -8.19 -8.76 -10.98
C THR A 131 -9.18 -8.40 -12.09
N VAL A 132 -9.39 -7.11 -12.36
CA VAL A 132 -10.30 -6.68 -13.43
C VAL A 132 -9.79 -7.17 -14.79
N ARG A 133 -8.48 -7.12 -15.02
CA ARG A 133 -7.85 -7.61 -16.27
C ARG A 133 -8.05 -9.10 -16.51
N HIS A 134 -8.23 -9.88 -15.45
CA HIS A 134 -8.54 -11.32 -15.56
C HIS A 134 -9.96 -11.56 -16.11
N PHE A 135 -10.94 -10.72 -15.73
CA PHE A 135 -12.35 -10.90 -16.11
C PHE A 135 -12.80 -10.00 -17.27
N ALA A 136 -12.05 -8.96 -17.59
CA ALA A 136 -12.40 -7.96 -18.59
C ALA A 136 -11.22 -7.61 -19.51
N ASP A 137 -11.47 -6.74 -20.48
CA ASP A 137 -10.44 -6.27 -21.38
C ASP A 137 -9.49 -5.25 -20.71
N GLN A 138 -8.38 -4.95 -21.39
CA GLN A 138 -7.37 -4.02 -20.91
C GLN A 138 -7.91 -2.60 -20.68
N LYS A 139 -8.88 -2.13 -21.47
CA LYS A 139 -9.44 -0.78 -21.36
C LYS A 139 -10.25 -0.66 -20.06
N ILE A 140 -11.08 -1.65 -19.76
CA ILE A 140 -11.89 -1.69 -18.53
C ILE A 140 -10.97 -1.76 -17.31
N ALA A 141 -9.90 -2.56 -17.36
CA ALA A 141 -8.93 -2.63 -16.27
C ALA A 141 -8.23 -1.28 -16.00
N TRP A 142 -7.85 -0.53 -17.04
CA TRP A 142 -7.29 0.80 -16.89
C TRP A 142 -8.29 1.84 -16.39
N ILE A 143 -9.56 1.75 -16.78
CA ILE A 143 -10.63 2.60 -16.26
C ILE A 143 -10.81 2.34 -14.76
N ALA A 144 -10.89 1.06 -14.34
CA ALA A 144 -11.01 0.69 -12.93
C ALA A 144 -9.80 1.17 -12.11
N TYR A 145 -8.58 1.01 -12.64
CA TYR A 145 -7.37 1.53 -12.00
C TYR A 145 -7.39 3.06 -11.90
N GLY A 146 -7.84 3.77 -12.94
CA GLY A 146 -7.96 5.23 -12.93
C GLY A 146 -8.93 5.74 -11.86
N PHE A 147 -10.08 5.09 -11.70
CA PHE A 147 -11.01 5.40 -10.61
C PHE A 147 -10.38 5.13 -9.25
N TYR A 148 -9.72 3.98 -9.09
CA TYR A 148 -9.00 3.67 -7.86
C TYR A 148 -7.91 4.69 -7.56
N PHE A 149 -7.13 5.08 -8.55
CA PHE A 149 -6.04 6.06 -8.42
C PHE A 149 -6.55 7.37 -7.79
N ILE A 150 -7.71 7.87 -8.26
CA ILE A 150 -8.28 9.13 -7.77
C ILE A 150 -8.99 8.95 -6.43
N LEU A 151 -9.89 7.96 -6.32
CA LEU A 151 -10.80 7.84 -5.18
C LEU A 151 -10.20 7.07 -4.00
N GLY A 152 -9.36 6.09 -4.27
CA GLY A 152 -8.68 5.27 -3.25
C GLY A 152 -7.25 5.72 -3.01
N GLY A 153 -6.46 5.77 -4.08
CA GLY A 153 -5.03 6.03 -4.03
C GLY A 153 -4.66 7.42 -3.52
N LEU A 154 -5.41 8.46 -3.88
CA LEU A 154 -5.23 9.85 -3.44
C LEU A 154 -6.29 10.29 -2.42
N SER A 155 -6.94 9.36 -1.73
CA SER A 155 -7.90 9.69 -0.70
C SER A 155 -7.23 10.38 0.50
N ALA A 156 -8.00 11.18 1.25
CA ALA A 156 -7.49 11.84 2.47
C ALA A 156 -7.00 10.85 3.54
N TRP A 157 -7.46 9.60 3.50
CA TRP A 157 -7.07 8.57 4.46
C TRP A 157 -5.61 8.16 4.38
N ILE A 158 -4.89 8.45 3.27
CA ILE A 158 -3.45 8.19 3.20
C ILE A 158 -2.63 9.04 4.18
N MET A 159 -3.18 10.15 4.64
CA MET A 159 -2.52 11.06 5.58
C MET A 159 -2.54 10.56 7.03
N ILE A 160 -3.37 9.58 7.33
CA ILE A 160 -3.57 9.02 8.67
C ILE A 160 -3.16 7.55 8.66
N PRO A 161 -2.01 7.16 9.25
CA PRO A 161 -1.63 5.75 9.34
C PRO A 161 -2.63 4.95 10.18
N TYR A 162 -3.34 4.00 9.54
CA TYR A 162 -4.34 3.17 10.21
C TYR A 162 -4.64 1.86 9.48
N SER A 163 -5.38 0.95 10.15
CA SER A 163 -5.70 -0.40 9.67
C SER A 163 -6.45 -0.42 8.36
N ASP A 164 -7.43 0.48 8.16
CA ASP A 164 -8.30 0.48 6.98
C ASP A 164 -7.51 0.67 5.70
N SER A 165 -6.57 1.60 5.71
CA SER A 165 -5.71 1.86 4.55
C SER A 165 -4.60 0.82 4.41
N THR A 166 -4.04 0.32 5.52
CA THR A 166 -3.02 -0.73 5.50
C THR A 166 -3.63 -2.08 5.12
N GLY A 167 -4.86 -2.34 5.56
CA GLY A 167 -5.58 -3.57 5.30
C GLY A 167 -6.22 -3.67 3.90
N ILE A 168 -6.28 -2.58 3.13
CA ILE A 168 -7.01 -2.51 1.86
C ILE A 168 -6.54 -3.53 0.80
N ILE A 169 -5.30 -4.03 0.90
CA ILE A 169 -4.76 -5.04 -0.01
C ILE A 169 -5.23 -6.46 0.32
N PHE A 170 -5.68 -6.67 1.55
CA PHE A 170 -6.14 -7.98 2.01
C PHE A 170 -7.65 -8.09 1.81
N PRO A 171 -8.16 -9.19 1.23
CA PRO A 171 -9.60 -9.40 1.04
C PRO A 171 -10.31 -9.68 2.36
#